data_bc1d041186088aa6f5457c99243aa31e
#
_entry.id   bc1d041186088aa6f5457c99243aa31e
#
_cell.length_a   1.000
_cell.length_b   1.000
_cell.length_c   1.000
_cell.angle_alpha   90.00
_cell.angle_beta   90.00
_cell.angle_gamma   90.00
#
_symmetry.space_group_name_H-M   'P 1'
#
loop_
_entity.id
_entity.type
_entity.pdbx_description
1 polymer ?
#
loop_
_entity_poly.entity_id
_entity_poly.type
_entity_poly.pdbx_seq_one_letter_code
_entity_poly.pdbx_strand_id
1 'polypeptide(L)'
;IENSIDSLKQLKNVGIYISRSNAINDSDLIDKSNSIWTSGIETWKSMAKKGYWVNGTSDSLGEDNSLAEDPFRKLNWLKVTHEDNQDDPKKSVATYKLEPLKINQRMKDCDYFYWMSASSFKLALQVFPEIKNKKHACGLGNTHKIIKKEVPDVMTFLSYESWKESIKAHIRPNKHNG
;
A
#
# COMPACT_ATOMS: atom_id res chain seq x y z
N ILE A 1 14.96 13.91 -5.73
CA ILE A 1 13.56 13.76 -6.21
C ILE A 1 13.39 14.44 -7.57
N GLU A 2 13.79 15.69 -7.76
CA GLU A 2 13.68 16.37 -9.08
C GLU A 2 14.38 15.59 -10.20
N ASN A 3 15.63 15.18 -10.00
CA ASN A 3 16.37 14.36 -10.95
C ASN A 3 15.70 13.00 -11.24
N SER A 4 14.98 12.44 -10.27
CA SER A 4 14.26 11.18 -10.42
C SER A 4 13.00 11.33 -11.27
N ILE A 5 12.33 12.48 -11.17
CA ILE A 5 11.15 12.82 -11.97
C ILE A 5 11.54 13.02 -13.43
N ASP A 6 12.63 13.73 -13.69
CA ASP A 6 13.12 13.93 -15.06
C ASP A 6 13.58 12.60 -15.70
N SER A 7 14.12 11.68 -14.90
CA SER A 7 14.46 10.34 -15.37
C SER A 7 13.24 9.56 -15.85
N LEU A 8 12.07 9.70 -15.18
CA LEU A 8 10.84 9.02 -15.60
C LEU A 8 10.33 9.48 -16.97
N LYS A 9 10.46 10.78 -17.29
CA LYS A 9 10.04 11.34 -18.57
C LYS A 9 10.81 10.77 -19.76
N GLN A 10 12.04 10.32 -19.52
CA GLN A 10 12.91 9.78 -20.56
C GLN A 10 12.72 8.27 -20.82
N LEU A 11 11.98 7.58 -19.94
CA LEU A 11 11.75 6.15 -20.07
C LEU A 11 10.79 5.84 -21.20
N LYS A 12 11.17 4.86 -22.04
CA LYS A 12 10.35 4.35 -23.14
C LYS A 12 10.45 2.83 -23.23
N ASN A 13 9.34 2.19 -23.58
CA ASN A 13 9.25 0.75 -23.79
C ASN A 13 9.69 -0.09 -22.58
N VAL A 14 9.42 0.41 -21.36
CA VAL A 14 9.69 -0.30 -20.10
C VAL A 14 8.41 -0.57 -19.34
N GLY A 15 8.47 -1.47 -18.35
CA GLY A 15 7.43 -1.66 -17.38
C GLY A 15 7.62 -0.69 -16.19
N ILE A 16 6.55 -0.02 -15.76
CA ILE A 16 6.58 0.89 -14.62
C ILE A 16 5.59 0.38 -13.57
N TYR A 17 6.12 -0.05 -12.42
CA TYR A 17 5.30 -0.43 -11.27
C TYR A 17 5.08 0.74 -10.34
N ILE A 18 3.82 1.10 -10.11
CA ILE A 18 3.44 2.25 -9.28
C ILE A 18 2.88 1.76 -7.95
N SER A 19 3.63 1.98 -6.88
CA SER A 19 3.23 1.56 -5.53
C SER A 19 2.09 2.41 -4.96
N ARG A 20 2.05 3.70 -5.28
CA ARG A 20 1.00 4.64 -4.82
C ARG A 20 0.71 5.69 -5.87
N SER A 21 -0.53 6.11 -5.97
CA SER A 21 -0.99 7.08 -6.97
C SER A 21 -0.40 8.48 -6.81
N ASN A 22 0.03 8.86 -5.61
CA ASN A 22 0.72 10.14 -5.36
C ASN A 22 2.19 10.13 -5.79
N ALA A 23 2.73 8.98 -6.18
CA ALA A 23 4.07 8.88 -6.76
C ALA A 23 4.16 9.58 -8.14
N ILE A 24 3.03 9.75 -8.83
CA ILE A 24 2.91 10.38 -10.13
C ILE A 24 1.85 11.48 -10.03
N ASN A 25 2.28 12.72 -10.03
CA ASN A 25 1.39 13.88 -9.88
C ASN A 25 0.99 14.51 -11.20
N ASP A 26 1.81 14.36 -12.23
CA ASP A 26 1.63 14.97 -13.55
C ASP A 26 1.16 13.92 -14.57
N SER A 27 0.15 14.24 -15.38
CA SER A 27 -0.40 13.37 -16.42
C SER A 27 0.59 13.07 -17.54
N ASP A 28 1.59 13.92 -17.74
CA ASP A 28 2.53 13.81 -18.86
C ASP A 28 3.89 13.24 -18.43
N LEU A 29 3.99 12.75 -17.20
CA LEU A 29 5.25 12.27 -16.64
C LEU A 29 5.71 10.93 -17.22
N ILE A 30 4.79 10.08 -17.67
CA ILE A 30 5.08 8.75 -18.20
C ILE A 30 4.72 8.69 -19.68
N ASP A 31 5.72 8.39 -20.52
CA ASP A 31 5.51 8.18 -21.96
C ASP A 31 4.56 7.00 -22.22
N LYS A 32 3.66 7.15 -23.20
CA LYS A 32 2.61 6.16 -23.53
C LYS A 32 3.15 4.83 -24.07
N SER A 33 4.43 4.75 -24.45
CA SER A 33 5.08 3.49 -24.85
C SER A 33 5.36 2.57 -23.67
N ASN A 34 5.29 3.09 -22.42
CA ASN A 34 5.53 2.31 -21.22
C ASN A 34 4.30 1.52 -20.79
N SER A 35 4.52 0.33 -20.24
CA SER A 35 3.47 -0.47 -19.61
C SER A 35 3.37 -0.12 -18.14
N ILE A 36 2.15 0.20 -17.66
CA ILE A 36 1.92 0.59 -16.27
C ILE A 36 1.25 -0.55 -15.51
N TRP A 37 1.81 -0.90 -14.37
CA TRP A 37 1.25 -1.82 -13.39
C TRP A 37 1.13 -1.14 -12.03
N THR A 38 0.08 -1.42 -11.27
CA THR A 38 -0.15 -0.78 -9.97
C THR A 38 -0.21 -1.81 -8.84
N SER A 39 0.10 -1.37 -7.63
CA SER A 39 0.08 -2.21 -6.43
C SER A 39 -1.31 -2.71 -6.04
N GLY A 40 -2.36 -1.98 -6.41
CA GLY A 40 -3.74 -2.34 -6.09
C GLY A 40 -4.77 -1.51 -6.84
N ILE A 41 -6.02 -1.93 -6.74
CA ILE A 41 -7.15 -1.38 -7.51
C ILE A 41 -7.37 0.13 -7.24
N GLU A 42 -7.15 0.63 -6.05
CA GLU A 42 -7.32 2.05 -5.74
C GLU A 42 -6.23 2.91 -6.41
N THR A 43 -5.00 2.41 -6.46
CA THR A 43 -3.92 3.05 -7.24
C THR A 43 -4.26 3.04 -8.73
N TRP A 44 -4.77 1.91 -9.25
CA TRP A 44 -5.23 1.79 -10.62
C TRP A 44 -6.31 2.82 -10.98
N LYS A 45 -7.39 2.90 -10.19
CA LYS A 45 -8.47 3.87 -10.38
C LYS A 45 -7.95 5.33 -10.37
N SER A 46 -7.04 5.63 -9.45
CA SER A 46 -6.46 6.96 -9.34
C SER A 46 -5.58 7.31 -10.55
N MET A 47 -4.78 6.36 -11.05
CA MET A 47 -3.97 6.55 -12.25
C MET A 47 -4.85 6.70 -13.51
N ALA A 48 -5.91 5.92 -13.63
CA ALA A 48 -6.87 6.05 -14.72
C ALA A 48 -7.57 7.41 -14.73
N LYS A 49 -7.93 7.96 -13.55
CA LYS A 49 -8.46 9.32 -13.42
C LYS A 49 -7.47 10.41 -13.86
N LYS A 50 -6.17 10.15 -13.75
CA LYS A 50 -5.10 11.05 -14.25
C LYS A 50 -4.84 10.88 -15.75
N GLY A 51 -5.60 10.02 -16.46
CA GLY A 51 -5.48 9.80 -17.90
C GLY A 51 -4.48 8.75 -18.32
N TYR A 52 -3.94 7.95 -17.38
CA TYR A 52 -3.03 6.86 -17.71
C TYR A 52 -3.77 5.57 -18.07
N TRP A 53 -3.27 4.89 -19.10
CA TRP A 53 -3.66 3.51 -19.38
C TRP A 53 -2.88 2.56 -18.47
N VAL A 54 -3.57 1.86 -17.59
CA VAL A 54 -2.98 0.90 -16.66
C VAL A 54 -3.21 -0.52 -17.17
N ASN A 55 -2.14 -1.27 -17.38
CA ASN A 55 -2.17 -2.61 -17.96
C ASN A 55 -2.59 -3.69 -16.97
N GLY A 56 -2.41 -3.44 -15.67
CA GLY A 56 -2.82 -4.37 -14.62
C GLY A 56 -2.52 -3.89 -13.21
N THR A 57 -2.90 -4.73 -12.25
CA THR A 57 -2.70 -4.46 -10.83
C THR A 57 -2.37 -5.75 -10.09
N SER A 58 -1.56 -5.64 -9.04
CA SER A 58 -1.21 -6.77 -8.16
C SER A 58 -2.31 -7.12 -7.16
N ASP A 59 -3.27 -6.26 -6.96
CA ASP A 59 -4.47 -6.39 -6.12
C ASP A 59 -4.28 -7.25 -4.87
N SER A 60 -3.44 -6.78 -3.95
CA SER A 60 -3.13 -7.45 -2.67
C SER A 60 -2.20 -8.68 -2.74
N LEU A 61 -1.74 -9.09 -3.91
CA LEU A 61 -0.81 -10.23 -4.05
C LEU A 61 0.63 -9.89 -3.60
N GLY A 62 0.90 -8.60 -3.36
CA GLY A 62 2.24 -8.12 -2.98
C GLY A 62 3.09 -7.73 -4.17
N GLU A 63 4.15 -7.00 -3.89
CA GLU A 63 5.04 -6.44 -4.91
C GLU A 63 5.96 -7.50 -5.55
N ASP A 64 6.20 -8.61 -4.85
CA ASP A 64 7.27 -9.55 -5.21
C ASP A 64 6.88 -10.61 -6.25
N ASN A 65 5.60 -10.89 -6.44
CA ASN A 65 5.16 -12.04 -7.23
C ASN A 65 4.57 -11.71 -8.60
N SER A 66 4.25 -10.43 -8.88
CA SER A 66 3.45 -10.09 -10.06
C SER A 66 4.25 -9.62 -11.27
N LEU A 67 5.49 -9.20 -11.07
CA LEU A 67 6.29 -8.59 -12.12
C LEU A 67 7.34 -9.52 -12.72
N ALA A 68 7.66 -10.63 -12.04
CA ALA A 68 8.64 -11.60 -12.55
C ALA A 68 8.10 -12.47 -13.69
N GLU A 69 6.76 -12.51 -13.85
CA GLU A 69 6.09 -13.36 -14.82
C GLU A 69 5.16 -12.53 -15.72
N ASP A 70 5.73 -11.59 -16.50
CA ASP A 70 5.04 -11.10 -17.69
C ASP A 70 5.20 -12.14 -18.81
N PRO A 71 4.21 -13.04 -19.03
CA PRO A 71 4.33 -14.10 -20.02
C PRO A 71 4.38 -13.58 -21.46
N PHE A 72 4.05 -12.31 -21.68
CA PHE A 72 3.87 -11.72 -23.00
C PHE A 72 4.98 -10.75 -23.41
N ARG A 73 5.72 -10.17 -22.45
CA ARG A 73 6.82 -9.23 -22.76
C ARG A 73 7.88 -9.29 -21.66
N LYS A 74 9.10 -9.59 -22.04
CA LYS A 74 10.29 -9.42 -21.19
C LYS A 74 10.62 -7.93 -21.07
N LEU A 75 9.79 -7.17 -20.37
CA LEU A 75 10.05 -5.76 -20.10
C LEU A 75 11.04 -5.62 -18.95
N ASN A 76 11.90 -4.63 -19.04
CA ASN A 76 12.66 -4.17 -17.90
C ASN A 76 11.71 -3.39 -16.97
N TRP A 77 11.44 -3.91 -15.79
CA TRP A 77 10.55 -3.28 -14.84
C TRP A 77 11.29 -2.32 -13.92
N LEU A 78 10.69 -1.14 -13.74
CA LEU A 78 11.12 -0.11 -12.82
C LEU A 78 10.02 0.16 -11.80
N LYS A 79 10.35 0.12 -10.51
CA LYS A 79 9.44 0.42 -9.42
C LYS A 79 9.49 1.90 -9.08
N VAL A 80 8.33 2.57 -9.09
CA VAL A 80 8.19 3.93 -8.61
C VAL A 80 7.67 3.90 -7.18
N THR A 81 8.50 4.39 -6.25
CA THR A 81 8.28 4.24 -4.80
C THR A 81 8.76 5.46 -4.02
N HIS A 82 8.78 5.39 -2.69
CA HIS A 82 9.34 6.42 -1.79
C HIS A 82 10.82 6.17 -1.50
N GLU A 83 11.51 7.20 -0.98
CA GLU A 83 12.96 7.15 -0.72
C GLU A 83 13.40 5.96 0.15
N ASP A 84 12.66 5.66 1.21
CA ASP A 84 13.03 4.60 2.16
C ASP A 84 12.79 3.16 1.64
N ASN A 85 12.18 3.00 0.47
CA ASN A 85 11.88 1.69 -0.13
C ASN A 85 12.58 1.51 -1.50
N GLN A 86 13.73 2.13 -1.65
CA GLN A 86 14.56 2.01 -2.84
C GLN A 86 15.59 0.90 -2.64
N ASP A 87 15.14 -0.37 -2.70
CA ASP A 87 15.97 -1.55 -2.44
C ASP A 87 17.10 -1.72 -3.49
N ASP A 88 16.83 -1.37 -4.75
CA ASP A 88 17.80 -1.39 -5.84
C ASP A 88 17.65 -0.12 -6.71
N PRO A 89 18.64 0.81 -6.67
CA PRO A 89 18.59 2.05 -7.46
C PRO A 89 18.51 1.84 -8.97
N LYS A 90 18.88 0.67 -9.48
CA LYS A 90 18.76 0.33 -10.90
C LYS A 90 17.37 -0.14 -11.29
N LYS A 91 16.57 -0.56 -10.29
CA LYS A 91 15.22 -1.11 -10.49
C LYS A 91 14.14 -0.28 -9.84
N SER A 92 14.49 0.78 -9.11
CA SER A 92 13.55 1.64 -8.43
C SER A 92 13.88 3.11 -8.57
N VAL A 93 12.84 3.94 -8.64
CA VAL A 93 12.92 5.40 -8.67
C VAL A 93 12.07 5.95 -7.54
N ALA A 94 12.71 6.71 -6.66
CA ALA A 94 12.02 7.41 -5.59
C ALA A 94 11.48 8.75 -6.11
N THR A 95 10.18 8.92 -6.12
CA THR A 95 9.50 10.15 -6.56
C THR A 95 8.88 10.94 -5.44
N TYR A 96 8.80 10.37 -4.24
CA TYR A 96 8.25 11.03 -3.06
C TYR A 96 8.93 10.57 -1.79
N LYS A 97 8.81 11.38 -0.75
CA LYS A 97 9.26 11.09 0.60
C LYS A 97 8.07 10.87 1.50
N LEU A 98 8.18 9.89 2.39
CA LEU A 98 7.17 9.70 3.43
C LEU A 98 7.46 10.68 4.56
N GLU A 99 6.49 11.53 4.88
CA GLU A 99 6.56 12.30 6.12
C GLU A 99 6.21 11.40 7.31
N PRO A 100 6.90 11.55 8.44
CA PRO A 100 6.56 10.84 9.66
C PRO A 100 5.11 11.11 10.03
N LEU A 101 4.32 10.06 10.18
CA LEU A 101 2.94 10.19 10.66
C LEU A 101 2.96 10.74 12.08
N LYS A 102 2.27 11.85 12.31
CA LYS A 102 1.96 12.30 13.67
C LYS A 102 1.03 11.28 14.31
N ILE A 103 1.54 10.53 15.27
CA ILE A 103 0.72 9.54 15.97
C ILE A 103 -0.25 10.26 16.88
N ASN A 104 -1.54 9.93 16.75
CA ASN A 104 -2.58 10.48 17.60
C ASN A 104 -2.49 9.83 19.00
N GLN A 105 -2.35 10.65 20.04
CA GLN A 105 -2.29 10.20 21.44
C GLN A 105 -3.51 9.38 21.89
N ARG A 106 -4.68 9.59 21.26
CA ARG A 106 -5.88 8.81 21.54
C ARG A 106 -5.79 7.35 21.12
N MET A 107 -4.76 6.96 20.35
CA MET A 107 -4.58 5.57 19.96
C MET A 107 -4.43 4.63 21.15
N LYS A 108 -3.78 5.06 22.23
CA LYS A 108 -3.62 4.26 23.45
C LYS A 108 -4.98 3.87 24.11
N ASP A 109 -6.03 4.67 23.88
CA ASP A 109 -7.36 4.48 24.45
C ASP A 109 -8.28 3.63 23.54
N CYS A 110 -7.79 3.18 22.38
CA CYS A 110 -8.53 2.35 21.44
C CYS A 110 -8.34 0.87 21.74
N ASP A 111 -9.42 0.09 21.58
CA ASP A 111 -9.39 -1.37 21.74
C ASP A 111 -9.30 -2.12 20.40
N TYR A 112 -9.62 -1.46 19.29
CA TYR A 112 -9.67 -2.04 17.96
C TYR A 112 -8.87 -1.21 16.97
N PHE A 113 -8.01 -1.86 16.18
CA PHE A 113 -7.16 -1.24 15.19
C PHE A 113 -7.32 -1.91 13.84
N TYR A 114 -7.38 -1.11 12.78
CA TYR A 114 -7.22 -1.57 11.40
C TYR A 114 -6.01 -0.91 10.76
N TRP A 115 -5.07 -1.74 10.32
CA TRP A 115 -3.79 -1.27 9.79
C TRP A 115 -3.78 -1.29 8.27
N MET A 116 -3.62 -0.12 7.68
CA MET A 116 -3.45 0.05 6.24
C MET A 116 -2.01 -0.25 5.77
N SER A 117 -1.04 -0.20 6.69
CA SER A 117 0.36 -0.51 6.39
C SER A 117 1.11 -1.06 7.60
N ALA A 118 2.10 -1.89 7.33
CA ALA A 118 2.98 -2.44 8.36
C ALA A 118 3.86 -1.36 9.03
N SER A 119 4.24 -0.32 8.29
CA SER A 119 5.04 0.79 8.83
C SER A 119 4.26 1.58 9.89
N SER A 120 2.98 1.87 9.62
CA SER A 120 2.11 2.54 10.60
C SER A 120 1.92 1.70 11.87
N PHE A 121 1.75 0.38 11.74
CA PHE A 121 1.68 -0.53 12.88
C PHE A 121 2.97 -0.50 13.71
N LYS A 122 4.14 -0.66 13.07
CA LYS A 122 5.43 -0.67 13.76
C LYS A 122 5.67 0.63 14.51
N LEU A 123 5.40 1.77 13.85
CA LEU A 123 5.56 3.09 14.47
C LEU A 123 4.63 3.26 15.68
N ALA A 124 3.36 2.86 15.55
CA ALA A 124 2.41 2.93 16.66
C ALA A 124 2.83 2.03 17.83
N LEU A 125 3.32 0.84 17.56
CA LEU A 125 3.79 -0.10 18.58
C LEU A 125 5.06 0.40 19.30
N GLN A 126 5.94 1.13 18.60
CA GLN A 126 7.11 1.78 19.22
C GLN A 126 6.72 2.89 20.18
N VAL A 127 5.68 3.66 19.86
CA VAL A 127 5.22 4.78 20.69
C VAL A 127 4.30 4.32 21.82
N PHE A 128 3.47 3.32 21.57
CA PHE A 128 2.48 2.76 22.50
C PHE A 128 2.60 1.23 22.56
N PRO A 129 3.60 0.66 23.25
CA PRO A 129 3.78 -0.79 23.32
C PRO A 129 2.56 -1.54 23.87
N GLU A 130 1.77 -0.90 24.72
CA GLU A 130 0.57 -1.44 25.34
C GLU A 130 -0.54 -1.81 24.34
N ILE A 131 -0.58 -1.18 23.16
CA ILE A 131 -1.57 -1.53 22.15
C ILE A 131 -1.38 -2.95 21.60
N LYS A 132 -0.22 -3.56 21.79
CA LYS A 132 0.06 -4.94 21.34
C LYS A 132 -0.99 -5.94 21.82
N ASN A 133 -1.56 -5.71 23.00
CA ASN A 133 -2.56 -6.60 23.62
C ASN A 133 -4.01 -6.28 23.21
N LYS A 134 -4.20 -5.35 22.27
CA LYS A 134 -5.51 -4.98 21.76
C LYS A 134 -5.90 -5.82 20.54
N LYS A 135 -7.06 -5.57 19.96
CA LYS A 135 -7.55 -6.26 18.78
C LYS A 135 -7.04 -5.60 17.50
N HIS A 136 -6.29 -6.36 16.72
CA HIS A 136 -5.69 -5.87 15.49
C HIS A 136 -6.29 -6.54 14.27
N ALA A 137 -6.44 -5.76 13.21
CA ALA A 137 -6.88 -6.23 11.90
C ALA A 137 -6.11 -5.53 10.78
N CYS A 138 -6.05 -6.15 9.62
CA CYS A 138 -5.46 -5.58 8.41
C CYS A 138 -6.03 -6.26 7.16
N GLY A 139 -5.66 -5.78 5.98
CA GLY A 139 -5.86 -6.49 4.73
C GLY A 139 -4.94 -7.70 4.60
N LEU A 140 -5.24 -8.56 3.64
CA LEU A 140 -4.35 -9.67 3.24
C LEU A 140 -3.06 -9.12 2.60
N GLY A 141 -2.01 -9.95 2.56
CA GLY A 141 -0.75 -9.61 1.90
C GLY A 141 0.40 -9.33 2.87
N ASN A 142 1.33 -8.47 2.46
CA ASN A 142 2.58 -8.24 3.20
C ASN A 142 2.35 -7.62 4.58
N THR A 143 1.39 -6.72 4.71
CA THR A 143 1.02 -6.11 5.99
C THR A 143 0.63 -7.17 7.01
N HIS A 144 -0.21 -8.15 6.63
CA HIS A 144 -0.59 -9.26 7.49
C HIS A 144 0.62 -10.12 7.90
N LYS A 145 1.49 -10.47 6.95
CA LYS A 145 2.70 -11.28 7.22
C LYS A 145 3.59 -10.62 8.28
N ILE A 146 3.71 -9.30 8.24
CA ILE A 146 4.55 -8.54 9.17
C ILE A 146 3.87 -8.42 10.54
N ILE A 147 2.59 -8.05 10.59
CA ILE A 147 1.87 -7.86 11.85
C ILE A 147 1.74 -9.17 12.61
N LYS A 148 1.49 -10.28 11.91
CA LYS A 148 1.34 -11.62 12.51
C LYS A 148 2.55 -12.08 13.30
N LYS A 149 3.75 -11.58 12.99
CA LYS A 149 4.97 -11.87 13.77
C LYS A 149 4.93 -11.27 15.18
N GLU A 150 4.25 -10.13 15.34
CA GLU A 150 4.13 -9.41 16.60
C GLU A 150 2.80 -9.71 17.33
N VAL A 151 1.73 -9.89 16.54
CA VAL A 151 0.37 -10.15 17.01
C VAL A 151 -0.15 -11.38 16.25
N PRO A 152 0.04 -12.61 16.79
CA PRO A 152 -0.35 -13.85 16.11
C PRO A 152 -1.84 -13.91 15.74
N ASP A 153 -2.70 -13.30 16.59
CA ASP A 153 -4.18 -13.32 16.46
C ASP A 153 -4.71 -12.16 15.60
N VAL A 154 -3.86 -11.52 14.77
CA VAL A 154 -4.31 -10.45 13.88
C VAL A 154 -5.36 -10.98 12.90
N MET A 155 -6.51 -10.30 12.86
CA MET A 155 -7.61 -10.62 11.95
C MET A 155 -7.37 -10.06 10.55
N THR A 156 -7.90 -10.73 9.53
CA THR A 156 -7.83 -10.26 8.14
C THR A 156 -9.21 -9.97 7.58
N PHE A 157 -9.31 -8.87 6.84
CA PHE A 157 -10.53 -8.44 6.16
C PHE A 157 -10.20 -8.00 4.73
N LEU A 158 -11.14 -8.17 3.83
CA LEU A 158 -10.99 -7.77 2.42
C LEU A 158 -10.90 -6.23 2.26
N SER A 159 -11.53 -5.49 3.18
CA SER A 159 -11.52 -4.03 3.15
C SER A 159 -11.69 -3.44 4.56
N TYR A 160 -11.34 -2.16 4.70
CA TYR A 160 -11.63 -1.39 5.91
C TYR A 160 -13.12 -1.36 6.23
N GLU A 161 -13.99 -1.24 5.22
CA GLU A 161 -15.43 -1.19 5.42
C GLU A 161 -15.97 -2.53 5.97
N SER A 162 -15.51 -3.67 5.45
CA SER A 162 -15.91 -4.98 5.98
C SER A 162 -15.49 -5.18 7.44
N TRP A 163 -14.30 -4.71 7.80
CA TRP A 163 -13.87 -4.69 9.20
C TRP A 163 -14.76 -3.81 10.07
N LYS A 164 -15.05 -2.59 9.64
CA LYS A 164 -15.87 -1.62 10.37
C LYS A 164 -17.29 -2.16 10.64
N GLU A 165 -17.90 -2.83 9.67
CA GLU A 165 -19.21 -3.47 9.86
C GLU A 165 -19.13 -4.64 10.86
N SER A 166 -18.09 -5.47 10.78
CA SER A 166 -17.86 -6.55 11.76
C SER A 166 -17.73 -6.02 13.19
N ILE A 167 -16.95 -4.94 13.39
CA ILE A 167 -16.80 -4.33 14.72
C ILE A 167 -18.10 -3.73 15.24
N LYS A 168 -18.86 -3.04 14.39
CA LYS A 168 -20.18 -2.50 14.80
C LYS A 168 -21.13 -3.60 15.27
N ALA A 169 -21.13 -4.75 14.63
CA ALA A 169 -21.94 -5.90 15.02
C ALA A 169 -21.53 -6.46 16.40
N HIS A 170 -20.23 -6.42 16.72
CA HIS A 170 -19.72 -6.88 18.01
C HIS A 170 -19.94 -5.90 19.18
N ILE A 171 -19.92 -4.59 18.91
CA ILE A 171 -20.09 -3.55 19.91
C ILE A 171 -21.57 -3.29 20.25
N ARG A 172 -22.49 -3.65 19.36
CA ARG A 172 -23.94 -3.61 19.65
C ARG A 172 -24.36 -4.93 20.28
N PRO A 173 -24.46 -5.04 21.64
CA PRO A 173 -25.08 -6.22 22.24
C PRO A 173 -26.51 -6.30 21.73
N ASN A 174 -26.94 -7.51 21.36
CA ASN A 174 -28.32 -7.84 20.97
C ASN A 174 -29.34 -7.17 21.90
N LYS A 175 -29.94 -6.07 21.44
CA LYS A 175 -31.22 -5.60 21.98
C LYS A 175 -32.35 -6.33 21.25
N HIS A 176 -32.41 -7.64 21.42
CA HIS A 176 -33.59 -8.43 21.12
C HIS A 176 -33.62 -9.59 22.11
N ASN A 177 -34.25 -9.33 23.27
CA ASN A 177 -35.06 -10.28 24.03
C ASN A 177 -35.69 -9.49 25.18
N GLY A 178 -36.92 -9.05 24.95
CA GLY A 178 -37.87 -8.56 25.91
C GLY A 178 -39.19 -8.43 25.20
#